data_4565168be9c90e4ed6f46607a3810818
#
_entry.id   4565168be9c90e4ed6f46607a3810818
#
_cell.length_a   1.000
_cell.length_b   1.000
_cell.length_c   1.000
_cell.angle_alpha   90.00
_cell.angle_beta   90.00
_cell.angle_gamma   90.00
#
_symmetry.space_group_name_H-M   'P 1'
#
loop_
_entity.id
_entity.type
_entity.pdbx_description
1 polymer ?
#
loop_
_entity_poly.entity_id
_entity_poly.type
_entity_poly.pdbx_seq_one_letter_code
_entity_poly.pdbx_strand_id
1 'polypeptide(L)'
;MNSYGGKDLAAAFRTVRKNTIQVAEDIPESKYDFVAAPDCRSVGQMLTHIAIATRIWEEVHKNQRLTTLVGFNFLGIVDQFKAEENKPRSKAEIVDLLRNEGERFASWLETLTPEFLAENVTEPDGKTDKSRFERFLGAKEHEMHHRAQLMLIERQLGIVPHPTRQFNERVAQLRAATAKA
;
A
#
# COMPACT_ATOMS: atom_id res chain seq x y z
N MET A 1 11.07 -1.95 27.42
CA MET A 1 10.90 -1.03 26.28
C MET A 1 9.88 -1.65 25.32
N ASN A 2 8.80 -0.96 24.98
CA ASN A 2 7.95 -1.43 23.89
C ASN A 2 8.70 -1.20 22.58
N SER A 3 9.22 -2.28 22.00
CA SER A 3 9.84 -2.22 20.66
C SER A 3 8.72 -2.35 19.62
N TYR A 4 8.77 -1.54 18.58
CA TYR A 4 7.90 -1.65 17.42
C TYR A 4 8.17 -2.99 16.70
N GLY A 5 7.16 -3.82 16.56
CA GLY A 5 7.31 -5.19 16.06
C GLY A 5 6.29 -5.59 14.99
N GLY A 6 6.16 -6.90 14.75
CA GLY A 6 5.27 -7.43 13.71
C GLY A 6 3.82 -6.99 13.85
N LYS A 7 3.29 -6.96 15.08
CA LYS A 7 1.91 -6.49 15.36
C LYS A 7 1.72 -5.01 15.04
N ASP A 8 2.72 -4.18 15.30
CA ASP A 8 2.66 -2.75 15.02
C ASP A 8 2.78 -2.49 13.51
N LEU A 9 3.65 -3.24 12.82
CA LEU A 9 3.74 -3.23 11.35
C LEU A 9 2.38 -3.58 10.73
N ALA A 10 1.74 -4.64 11.19
CA ALA A 10 0.43 -5.09 10.71
C ALA A 10 -0.66 -4.04 10.95
N ALA A 11 -0.74 -3.49 12.16
CA ALA A 11 -1.72 -2.46 12.52
C ALA A 11 -1.54 -1.19 11.68
N ALA A 12 -0.29 -0.74 11.49
CA ALA A 12 0.03 0.39 10.63
C ALA A 12 -0.34 0.11 9.16
N PHE A 13 -0.04 -1.08 8.65
CA PHE A 13 -0.37 -1.49 7.30
C PHE A 13 -1.89 -1.56 7.07
N ARG A 14 -2.67 -2.17 7.98
CA ARG A 14 -4.14 -2.19 7.91
C ARG A 14 -4.74 -0.78 7.86
N THR A 15 -4.17 0.15 8.63
CA THR A 15 -4.60 1.55 8.60
C THR A 15 -4.38 2.19 7.23
N VAL A 16 -3.22 1.96 6.64
CA VAL A 16 -2.90 2.46 5.29
C VAL A 16 -3.83 1.83 4.25
N ARG A 17 -4.00 0.51 4.26
CA ARG A 17 -4.86 -0.25 3.35
C ARG A 17 -6.33 0.16 3.45
N LYS A 18 -6.86 0.35 4.66
CA LYS A 18 -8.22 0.87 4.87
C LYS A 18 -8.42 2.21 4.16
N ASN A 19 -7.46 3.11 4.27
CA ASN A 19 -7.54 4.41 3.61
C ASN A 19 -7.44 4.30 2.09
N THR A 20 -6.67 3.35 1.56
CA THR A 20 -6.59 3.08 0.12
C THR A 20 -7.92 2.50 -0.41
N ILE A 21 -8.53 1.59 0.33
CA ILE A 21 -9.85 1.03 0.01
C ILE A 21 -10.89 2.17 -0.04
N GLN A 22 -10.85 3.10 0.92
CA GLN A 22 -11.77 4.25 0.90
C GLN A 22 -11.59 5.11 -0.37
N VAL A 23 -10.36 5.37 -0.81
CA VAL A 23 -10.10 6.08 -2.08
C VAL A 23 -10.68 5.29 -3.26
N ALA A 24 -10.48 3.97 -3.30
CA ALA A 24 -11.05 3.12 -4.33
C ALA A 24 -12.59 3.19 -4.33
N GLU A 25 -13.22 3.18 -3.17
CA GLU A 25 -14.68 3.29 -3.04
C GLU A 25 -15.21 4.68 -3.44
N ASP A 26 -14.48 5.75 -3.13
CA ASP A 26 -14.87 7.13 -3.46
C ASP A 26 -14.81 7.41 -4.98
N ILE A 27 -13.87 6.80 -5.71
CA ILE A 27 -13.78 6.97 -7.16
C ILE A 27 -14.89 6.15 -7.86
N PRO A 28 -15.75 6.79 -8.71
CA PRO A 28 -16.78 6.06 -9.46
C PRO A 28 -16.17 5.03 -10.42
N GLU A 29 -16.84 3.89 -10.60
CA GLU A 29 -16.37 2.82 -11.51
C GLU A 29 -16.12 3.31 -12.93
N SER A 30 -16.96 4.21 -13.43
CA SER A 30 -16.81 4.85 -14.75
C SER A 30 -15.51 5.66 -14.91
N LYS A 31 -14.72 5.82 -13.85
CA LYS A 31 -13.43 6.51 -13.84
C LYS A 31 -12.23 5.58 -13.60
N TYR A 32 -12.47 4.27 -13.55
CA TYR A 32 -11.38 3.32 -13.33
C TYR A 32 -10.40 3.22 -14.52
N ASP A 33 -10.86 3.59 -15.73
CA ASP A 33 -10.01 3.69 -16.92
C ASP A 33 -9.33 5.07 -17.06
N PHE A 34 -9.58 6.01 -16.15
CA PHE A 34 -8.98 7.34 -16.22
C PHE A 34 -7.46 7.25 -16.02
N VAL A 35 -6.72 7.91 -16.92
CA VAL A 35 -5.26 8.03 -16.91
C VAL A 35 -4.91 9.51 -16.75
N ALA A 36 -4.18 9.86 -15.70
CA ALA A 36 -3.91 11.26 -15.34
C ALA A 36 -2.89 11.96 -16.26
N ALA A 37 -1.96 11.19 -16.85
CA ALA A 37 -0.93 11.68 -17.76
C ALA A 37 -0.46 10.54 -18.67
N PRO A 38 0.18 10.82 -19.82
CA PRO A 38 0.83 9.80 -20.63
C PRO A 38 1.77 8.94 -19.78
N ASP A 39 1.87 7.66 -20.10
CA ASP A 39 2.71 6.65 -19.42
C ASP A 39 2.36 6.37 -17.95
N CYS A 40 1.27 6.93 -17.43
CA CYS A 40 0.73 6.58 -16.12
C CYS A 40 -0.18 5.35 -16.19
N ARG A 41 -0.31 4.64 -15.06
CA ARG A 41 -1.36 3.64 -14.88
C ARG A 41 -2.74 4.31 -14.85
N SER A 42 -3.75 3.60 -15.34
CA SER A 42 -5.14 3.99 -15.05
C SER A 42 -5.43 3.82 -13.56
N VAL A 43 -6.55 4.40 -13.09
CA VAL A 43 -7.00 4.22 -11.70
C VAL A 43 -7.11 2.75 -11.31
N GLY A 44 -7.75 1.92 -12.16
CA GLY A 44 -7.89 0.49 -11.91
C GLY A 44 -6.57 -0.25 -11.88
N GLN A 45 -5.67 0.06 -12.81
CA GLN A 45 -4.31 -0.50 -12.83
C GLN A 45 -3.51 -0.08 -11.58
N MET A 46 -3.59 1.17 -11.16
CA MET A 46 -2.91 1.66 -9.96
C MET A 46 -3.42 0.97 -8.69
N LEU A 47 -4.73 0.84 -8.55
CA LEU A 47 -5.34 0.13 -7.42
C LEU A 47 -4.98 -1.36 -7.41
N THR A 48 -4.96 -2.00 -8.59
CA THR A 48 -4.50 -3.38 -8.73
C THR A 48 -3.02 -3.51 -8.35
N HIS A 49 -2.17 -2.59 -8.84
CA HIS A 49 -0.74 -2.53 -8.47
C HIS A 49 -0.56 -2.47 -6.95
N ILE A 50 -1.26 -1.55 -6.29
CA ILE A 50 -1.22 -1.42 -4.82
C ILE A 50 -1.64 -2.73 -4.14
N ALA A 51 -2.70 -3.36 -4.63
CA ALA A 51 -3.19 -4.60 -4.04
C ALA A 51 -2.15 -5.71 -4.07
N ILE A 52 -1.49 -5.92 -5.20
CA ILE A 52 -0.57 -7.05 -5.42
C ILE A 52 0.88 -6.75 -5.02
N ALA A 53 1.25 -5.48 -4.81
CA ALA A 53 2.62 -5.07 -4.51
C ALA A 53 3.22 -5.79 -3.29
N THR A 54 2.41 -6.10 -2.28
CA THR A 54 2.85 -6.83 -1.08
C THR A 54 3.42 -8.22 -1.38
N ARG A 55 3.07 -8.82 -2.52
CA ARG A 55 3.56 -10.14 -2.94
C ARG A 55 5.09 -10.18 -3.09
N ILE A 56 5.74 -9.04 -3.41
CA ILE A 56 7.20 -9.00 -3.49
C ILE A 56 7.85 -9.19 -2.11
N TRP A 57 7.28 -8.60 -1.06
CA TRP A 57 7.77 -8.81 0.31
C TRP A 57 7.55 -10.24 0.77
N GLU A 58 6.38 -10.83 0.44
CA GLU A 58 6.13 -12.23 0.73
C GLU A 58 7.10 -13.14 -0.04
N GLU A 59 7.36 -12.86 -1.31
CA GLU A 59 8.29 -13.67 -2.11
C GLU A 59 9.70 -13.64 -1.53
N VAL A 60 10.23 -12.45 -1.25
CA VAL A 60 11.59 -12.27 -0.72
C VAL A 60 11.72 -12.83 0.70
N HIS A 61 10.77 -12.51 1.59
CA HIS A 61 10.97 -12.73 3.02
C HIS A 61 10.23 -13.95 3.58
N LYS A 62 9.16 -14.41 2.92
CA LYS A 62 8.35 -15.55 3.37
C LYS A 62 8.67 -16.82 2.58
N ASN A 63 8.55 -16.72 1.24
CA ASN A 63 8.63 -17.88 0.37
C ASN A 63 10.09 -18.32 0.17
N GLN A 64 10.95 -17.41 -0.29
CA GLN A 64 12.36 -17.69 -0.55
C GLN A 64 13.26 -17.45 0.67
N ARG A 65 12.84 -16.67 1.65
CA ARG A 65 13.62 -16.30 2.85
C ARG A 65 15.03 -15.80 2.51
N LEU A 66 15.14 -14.97 1.49
CA LEU A 66 16.42 -14.47 1.00
C LEU A 66 17.15 -13.67 2.08
N THR A 67 18.47 -13.84 2.14
CA THR A 67 19.39 -13.03 2.94
C THR A 67 20.20 -12.07 2.07
N THR A 68 20.06 -12.17 0.74
CA THR A 68 20.66 -11.26 -0.23
C THR A 68 19.73 -11.09 -1.43
N LEU A 69 19.70 -9.88 -1.98
CA LEU A 69 19.01 -9.56 -3.23
C LEU A 69 19.95 -9.47 -4.44
N VAL A 70 21.22 -9.77 -4.25
CA VAL A 70 22.16 -9.88 -5.38
C VAL A 70 21.69 -10.99 -6.31
N GLY A 71 21.42 -10.64 -7.58
CA GLY A 71 20.92 -11.60 -8.57
C GLY A 71 19.41 -11.93 -8.46
N PHE A 72 18.68 -11.31 -7.54
CA PHE A 72 17.23 -11.49 -7.46
C PHE A 72 16.55 -11.03 -8.75
N ASN A 73 15.69 -11.87 -9.33
CA ASN A 73 14.99 -11.58 -10.58
C ASN A 73 13.84 -10.60 -10.39
N PHE A 74 14.18 -9.34 -10.07
CA PHE A 74 13.18 -8.28 -9.90
C PHE A 74 12.39 -8.00 -11.18
N LEU A 75 13.04 -8.03 -12.35
CA LEU A 75 12.38 -7.78 -13.63
C LEU A 75 11.27 -8.79 -13.93
N GLY A 76 11.51 -10.07 -13.63
CA GLY A 76 10.46 -11.09 -13.76
C GLY A 76 9.23 -10.83 -12.90
N ILE A 77 9.41 -10.26 -11.70
CA ILE A 77 8.28 -9.86 -10.85
C ILE A 77 7.56 -8.64 -11.43
N VAL A 78 8.30 -7.66 -11.95
CA VAL A 78 7.71 -6.48 -12.62
C VAL A 78 6.84 -6.92 -13.80
N ASP A 79 7.32 -7.85 -14.62
CA ASP A 79 6.57 -8.35 -15.77
C ASP A 79 5.29 -9.11 -15.34
N GLN A 80 5.36 -9.92 -14.29
CA GLN A 80 4.18 -10.58 -13.70
C GLN A 80 3.18 -9.55 -13.18
N PHE A 81 3.63 -8.50 -12.49
CA PHE A 81 2.76 -7.46 -11.97
C PHE A 81 2.08 -6.69 -13.10
N LYS A 82 2.81 -6.31 -14.15
CA LYS A 82 2.23 -5.68 -15.34
C LYS A 82 1.16 -6.56 -15.98
N ALA A 83 1.39 -7.86 -16.09
CA ALA A 83 0.40 -8.79 -16.61
C ALA A 83 -0.86 -8.84 -15.72
N GLU A 84 -0.72 -8.82 -14.40
CA GLU A 84 -1.85 -8.78 -13.47
C GLU A 84 -2.60 -7.43 -13.52
N GLU A 85 -1.89 -6.31 -13.58
CA GLU A 85 -2.46 -4.96 -13.69
C GLU A 85 -3.33 -4.79 -14.94
N ASN A 86 -2.98 -5.48 -16.03
CA ASN A 86 -3.68 -5.40 -17.32
C ASN A 86 -4.90 -6.35 -17.42
N LYS A 87 -5.14 -7.21 -16.45
CA LYS A 87 -6.35 -8.05 -16.46
C LYS A 87 -7.59 -7.19 -16.22
N PRO A 88 -8.62 -7.32 -17.07
CA PRO A 88 -9.89 -6.64 -16.84
C PRO A 88 -10.48 -7.01 -15.47
N ARG A 89 -10.90 -6.03 -14.71
CA ARG A 89 -11.57 -6.20 -13.41
C ARG A 89 -12.59 -5.09 -13.20
N SER A 90 -13.73 -5.45 -12.63
CA SER A 90 -14.69 -4.50 -12.10
C SER A 90 -14.13 -3.79 -10.85
N LYS A 91 -14.73 -2.67 -10.49
CA LYS A 91 -14.45 -1.97 -9.22
C LYS A 91 -14.58 -2.93 -8.02
N ALA A 92 -15.63 -3.72 -7.98
CA ALA A 92 -15.87 -4.66 -6.87
C ALA A 92 -14.73 -5.68 -6.74
N GLU A 93 -14.29 -6.27 -7.85
CA GLU A 93 -13.17 -7.22 -7.85
C GLU A 93 -11.85 -6.58 -7.41
N ILE A 94 -11.59 -5.31 -7.79
CA ILE A 94 -10.38 -4.59 -7.36
C ILE A 94 -10.44 -4.27 -5.86
N VAL A 95 -11.59 -3.84 -5.35
CA VAL A 95 -11.78 -3.56 -3.91
C VAL A 95 -11.63 -4.86 -3.09
N ASP A 96 -12.17 -5.97 -3.56
CA ASP A 96 -12.01 -7.26 -2.90
C ASP A 96 -10.55 -7.75 -2.96
N LEU A 97 -9.85 -7.51 -4.07
CA LEU A 97 -8.42 -7.81 -4.17
C LEU A 97 -7.61 -7.00 -3.14
N LEU A 98 -7.88 -5.69 -3.00
CA LEU A 98 -7.26 -4.84 -1.99
C LEU A 98 -7.49 -5.38 -0.56
N ARG A 99 -8.73 -5.78 -0.25
CA ARG A 99 -9.09 -6.34 1.07
C ARG A 99 -8.35 -7.65 1.34
N ASN A 100 -8.45 -8.59 0.42
CA ASN A 100 -7.93 -9.95 0.61
C ASN A 100 -6.40 -9.96 0.67
N GLU A 101 -5.72 -9.31 -0.28
CA GLU A 101 -4.26 -9.22 -0.30
C GLU A 101 -3.73 -8.42 0.90
N GLY A 102 -4.44 -7.35 1.28
CA GLY A 102 -4.07 -6.54 2.43
C GLY A 102 -4.16 -7.30 3.75
N GLU A 103 -5.26 -8.01 3.99
CA GLU A 103 -5.42 -8.78 5.21
C GLU A 103 -4.48 -9.99 5.26
N ARG A 104 -4.28 -10.68 4.14
CA ARG A 104 -3.32 -11.78 4.05
C ARG A 104 -1.91 -11.32 4.46
N PHE A 105 -1.46 -10.19 3.93
CA PHE A 105 -0.15 -9.63 4.25
C PHE A 105 -0.06 -9.16 5.71
N ALA A 106 -1.07 -8.43 6.20
CA ALA A 106 -1.12 -7.96 7.59
C ALA A 106 -1.12 -9.12 8.59
N SER A 107 -1.92 -10.17 8.34
CA SER A 107 -1.94 -11.37 9.18
C SER A 107 -0.59 -12.08 9.23
N TRP A 108 0.13 -12.12 8.12
CA TRP A 108 1.49 -12.64 8.14
C TRP A 108 2.45 -11.74 8.92
N LEU A 109 2.40 -10.41 8.76
CA LEU A 109 3.23 -9.49 9.54
C LEU A 109 3.06 -9.70 11.05
N GLU A 110 1.85 -9.98 11.54
CA GLU A 110 1.59 -10.24 12.97
C GLU A 110 2.35 -11.43 13.53
N THR A 111 2.72 -12.39 12.68
CA THR A 111 3.45 -13.59 13.09
C THR A 111 4.96 -13.40 13.17
N LEU A 112 5.47 -12.24 12.73
CA LEU A 112 6.92 -12.00 12.65
C LEU A 112 7.51 -11.74 14.04
N THR A 113 8.56 -12.49 14.36
CA THR A 113 9.26 -12.34 15.64
C THR A 113 10.29 -11.21 15.59
N PRO A 114 10.70 -10.66 16.76
CA PRO A 114 11.77 -9.65 16.80
C PRO A 114 13.08 -10.14 16.18
N GLU A 115 13.43 -11.42 16.37
CA GLU A 115 14.64 -12.03 15.83
C GLU A 115 14.61 -12.06 14.30
N PHE A 116 13.48 -12.48 13.72
CA PHE A 116 13.29 -12.46 12.27
C PHE A 116 13.35 -11.04 11.71
N LEU A 117 12.73 -10.08 12.38
CA LEU A 117 12.74 -8.68 11.96
C LEU A 117 14.13 -8.05 12.03
N ALA A 118 14.99 -8.52 12.92
CA ALA A 118 16.38 -8.06 13.06
C ALA A 118 17.34 -8.66 12.05
N GLU A 119 16.97 -9.74 11.33
CA GLU A 119 17.82 -10.34 10.31
C GLU A 119 18.14 -9.34 9.19
N ASN A 120 19.42 -9.24 8.82
CA ASN A 120 19.86 -8.41 7.70
C ASN A 120 19.65 -9.11 6.36
N VAL A 121 19.34 -8.30 5.35
CA VAL A 121 19.27 -8.69 3.95
C VAL A 121 20.15 -7.75 3.15
N THR A 122 21.11 -8.32 2.40
CA THR A 122 21.99 -7.53 1.54
C THR A 122 21.23 -7.01 0.32
N GLU A 123 21.33 -5.71 0.07
CA GLU A 123 20.69 -5.03 -1.06
C GLU A 123 21.29 -5.49 -2.40
N PRO A 124 20.65 -5.17 -3.56
CA PRO A 124 21.15 -5.56 -4.89
C PRO A 124 22.55 -5.05 -5.22
N ASP A 125 23.03 -4.00 -4.54
CA ASP A 125 24.37 -3.46 -4.71
C ASP A 125 25.49 -4.35 -4.12
N GLY A 126 25.12 -5.39 -3.36
CA GLY A 126 26.02 -6.33 -2.70
C GLY A 126 26.85 -5.73 -1.57
N LYS A 127 26.51 -4.54 -1.08
CA LYS A 127 27.31 -3.79 -0.09
C LYS A 127 26.47 -3.26 1.06
N THR A 128 25.24 -2.86 0.79
CA THR A 128 24.32 -2.28 1.78
C THR A 128 23.49 -3.38 2.41
N ASP A 129 23.41 -3.41 3.73
CA ASP A 129 22.50 -4.29 4.46
C ASP A 129 21.36 -3.48 5.07
N LYS A 130 20.16 -4.06 5.02
CA LYS A 130 18.99 -3.56 5.73
C LYS A 130 18.34 -4.66 6.53
N SER A 131 17.88 -4.36 7.74
CA SER A 131 17.08 -5.31 8.49
C SER A 131 15.77 -5.61 7.77
N ARG A 132 15.20 -6.81 7.98
CA ARG A 132 13.85 -7.12 7.47
C ARG A 132 12.82 -6.12 7.98
N PHE A 133 12.96 -5.66 9.23
CA PHE A 133 12.10 -4.62 9.79
C PHE A 133 12.12 -3.34 8.92
N GLU A 134 13.31 -2.83 8.60
CA GLU A 134 13.46 -1.64 7.75
C GLU A 134 12.84 -1.84 6.37
N ARG A 135 13.00 -3.03 5.79
CA ARG A 135 12.42 -3.38 4.50
C ARG A 135 10.89 -3.44 4.54
N PHE A 136 10.29 -3.93 5.64
CA PHE A 136 8.84 -3.96 5.79
C PHE A 136 8.20 -2.58 5.96
N LEU A 137 8.94 -1.57 6.44
CA LEU A 137 8.45 -0.18 6.41
C LEU A 137 8.14 0.27 4.98
N GLY A 138 8.95 -0.17 4.00
CA GLY A 138 8.76 0.14 2.59
C GLY A 138 7.41 -0.33 2.02
N ALA A 139 6.79 -1.38 2.56
CA ALA A 139 5.50 -1.86 2.07
C ALA A 139 4.38 -0.81 2.25
N LYS A 140 4.28 -0.20 3.44
CA LYS A 140 3.30 0.86 3.68
C LYS A 140 3.67 2.16 2.98
N GLU A 141 4.96 2.48 2.87
CA GLU A 141 5.44 3.69 2.19
C GLU A 141 5.12 3.65 0.70
N HIS A 142 5.35 2.51 0.05
CA HIS A 142 4.96 2.27 -1.33
C HIS A 142 3.44 2.48 -1.55
N GLU A 143 2.62 1.92 -0.68
CA GLU A 143 1.17 2.10 -0.78
C GLU A 143 0.75 3.56 -0.54
N MET A 144 1.35 4.24 0.45
CA MET A 144 1.08 5.65 0.73
C MET A 144 1.49 6.54 -0.44
N HIS A 145 2.62 6.24 -1.11
CA HIS A 145 3.07 6.96 -2.30
C HIS A 145 2.01 6.90 -3.41
N HIS A 146 1.55 5.69 -3.77
CA HIS A 146 0.55 5.53 -4.82
C HIS A 146 -0.84 6.04 -4.42
N ARG A 147 -1.22 5.90 -3.14
CA ARG A 147 -2.45 6.49 -2.64
C ARG A 147 -2.45 8.01 -2.76
N ALA A 148 -1.32 8.68 -2.52
CA ALA A 148 -1.22 10.12 -2.70
C ALA A 148 -1.46 10.53 -4.16
N GLN A 149 -0.98 9.75 -5.13
CA GLN A 149 -1.27 9.94 -6.55
C GLN A 149 -2.77 9.78 -6.85
N LEU A 150 -3.42 8.75 -6.29
CA LEU A 150 -4.87 8.55 -6.43
C LEU A 150 -5.66 9.69 -5.81
N MET A 151 -5.25 10.22 -4.66
CA MET A 151 -5.90 11.38 -4.03
C MET A 151 -5.75 12.67 -4.86
N LEU A 152 -4.68 12.82 -5.63
CA LEU A 152 -4.55 13.88 -6.62
C LEU A 152 -5.53 13.65 -7.79
N ILE A 153 -5.67 12.42 -8.26
CA ILE A 153 -6.64 12.04 -9.30
C ILE A 153 -8.08 12.30 -8.80
N GLU A 154 -8.43 11.96 -7.55
CA GLU A 154 -9.72 12.32 -6.96
C GLU A 154 -10.03 13.82 -7.16
N ARG A 155 -9.06 14.70 -6.88
CA ARG A 155 -9.22 16.16 -7.06
C ARG A 155 -9.42 16.56 -8.51
N GLN A 156 -8.71 15.93 -9.46
CA GLN A 156 -8.91 16.15 -10.89
C GLN A 156 -10.32 15.73 -11.34
N LEU A 157 -10.88 14.71 -10.68
CA LEU A 157 -12.24 14.22 -10.93
C LEU A 157 -13.33 15.02 -10.16
N GLY A 158 -12.96 16.07 -9.43
CA GLY A 158 -13.88 16.87 -8.62
C GLY A 158 -14.25 16.24 -7.27
N ILE A 159 -13.54 15.18 -6.84
CA ILE A 159 -13.77 14.47 -5.58
C ILE A 159 -12.86 15.05 -4.51
N VAL A 160 -13.41 15.40 -3.35
CA VAL A 160 -12.60 15.78 -2.19
C VAL A 160 -12.14 14.52 -1.47
N PRO A 161 -10.82 14.25 -1.35
CA PRO A 161 -10.32 13.06 -0.67
C PRO A 161 -10.82 12.91 0.77
N HIS A 162 -11.13 11.68 1.20
CA HIS A 162 -11.71 11.43 2.51
C HIS A 162 -10.89 11.99 3.70
N PRO A 163 -9.54 12.00 3.73
CA PRO A 163 -8.83 12.63 4.84
C PRO A 163 -9.06 14.13 4.92
N THR A 164 -9.25 14.79 3.77
CA THR A 164 -9.59 16.23 3.71
C THR A 164 -11.01 16.47 4.25
N ARG A 165 -11.98 15.60 3.87
CA ARG A 165 -13.36 15.69 4.41
C ARG A 165 -13.35 15.53 5.93
N GLN A 166 -12.71 14.49 6.45
CA GLN A 166 -12.59 14.23 7.89
C GLN A 166 -11.91 15.38 8.65
N PHE A 167 -10.85 15.95 8.08
CA PHE A 167 -10.19 17.10 8.66
C PHE A 167 -11.13 18.31 8.74
N ASN A 168 -11.84 18.63 7.65
CA ASN A 168 -12.76 19.75 7.59
C ASN A 168 -13.92 19.60 8.58
N GLU A 169 -14.49 18.39 8.69
CA GLU A 169 -15.52 18.06 9.68
C GLU A 169 -15.03 18.28 11.11
N ARG A 170 -13.83 17.79 11.42
CA ARG A 170 -13.20 17.98 12.73
C ARG A 170 -12.98 19.46 13.06
N VAL A 171 -12.49 20.24 12.09
CA VAL A 171 -12.30 21.69 12.26
C VAL A 171 -13.64 22.39 12.52
N ALA A 172 -14.68 22.04 11.77
CA ALA A 172 -16.02 22.59 11.97
C ALA A 172 -16.57 22.29 13.37
N GLN A 173 -16.42 21.06 13.85
CA GLN A 173 -16.83 20.64 15.19
C GLN A 173 -16.09 21.43 16.29
N LEU A 174 -14.78 21.58 16.16
CA LEU A 174 -13.96 22.34 17.12
C LEU A 174 -14.38 23.82 17.17
N ARG A 175 -14.60 24.46 16.00
CA ARG A 175 -15.07 25.85 15.92
C ARG A 175 -16.44 26.02 16.56
N ALA A 176 -17.37 25.09 16.32
CA ALA A 176 -18.71 25.13 16.92
C ALA A 176 -18.67 24.95 18.45
N ALA A 177 -17.74 24.12 18.97
CA ALA A 177 -17.57 23.97 20.41
C ALA A 177 -16.99 25.25 21.07
N THR A 178 -16.01 25.89 20.41
CA THR A 178 -15.41 27.14 20.93
C THR A 178 -16.41 28.32 20.89
N ALA A 179 -17.33 28.36 19.94
CA ALA A 179 -18.35 29.43 19.86
C ALA A 179 -19.44 29.31 20.94
N LYS A 180 -19.54 28.19 21.67
CA LYS A 180 -20.51 27.95 22.74
C LYS A 180 -19.91 28.10 24.13
N ALA A 181 -18.59 28.26 24.25
CA ALA A 181 -17.86 28.49 25.50
C ALA A 181 -17.66 29.98 25.75
#